data_d9c13d194ca1df28479c55339e3cc70b
#
_entry.id   d9c13d194ca1df28479c55339e3cc70b
#
_cell.length_a   1.000
_cell.length_b   1.000
_cell.length_c   1.000
_cell.angle_alpha   90.00
_cell.angle_beta   90.00
_cell.angle_gamma   90.00
#
_symmetry.space_group_name_H-M   'P 1'
#
loop_
_entity.id
_entity.type
_entity.pdbx_description
1 polymer ?
#
loop_
_entity_poly.entity_id
_entity_poly.type
_entity_poly.pdbx_seq_one_letter_code
_entity_poly.pdbx_strand_id
1 'polypeptide(L)'
;MELEFWVTICLGHDDGGDVTVTIDVTDEEYELLKQCCREYEDIDSFEGLENLYKRIVAAAKDESECCEPDDEDDIDYDDASYTVAIPEVIYNEVQEED
;
A
#
# COMPACT_ATOMS: atom_id res chain seq x y z
N MET A 1 -3.30 -10.78 -11.86
CA MET A 1 -2.95 -9.45 -12.41
C MET A 1 -2.04 -8.73 -11.44
N GLU A 2 -0.96 -8.18 -11.93
CA GLU A 2 -0.01 -7.47 -11.08
C GLU A 2 -0.26 -5.97 -11.11
N LEU A 3 -0.28 -5.37 -9.93
CA LEU A 3 -0.44 -3.93 -9.81
C LEU A 3 0.70 -3.35 -8.98
N GLU A 4 1.07 -2.13 -9.32
CA GLU A 4 2.12 -1.43 -8.61
C GLU A 4 1.49 -0.46 -7.62
N PHE A 5 1.88 -0.59 -6.36
CA PHE A 5 1.35 0.25 -5.30
C PHE A 5 2.43 1.16 -4.73
N TRP A 6 2.09 2.40 -4.54
CA TRP A 6 2.99 3.36 -3.91
C TRP A 6 2.65 3.39 -2.43
N VAL A 7 3.63 3.09 -1.59
CA VAL A 7 3.44 3.06 -0.15
C VAL A 7 4.31 4.11 0.50
N THR A 8 3.70 4.97 1.29
CA THR A 8 4.40 5.98 2.04
C THR A 8 4.57 5.47 3.46
N ILE A 9 5.80 5.43 3.95
CA ILE A 9 6.11 4.93 5.28
C ILE A 9 6.44 6.11 6.17
N CYS A 10 5.75 6.21 7.29
CA CYS A 10 6.02 7.24 8.30
C CYS A 10 6.49 6.57 9.57
N LEU A 11 7.69 6.92 9.99
CA LEU A 11 8.26 6.40 11.22
C LEU A 11 8.25 7.54 12.24
N GLY A 12 7.41 7.49 13.18
CA GLY A 12 7.34 8.39 14.31
C GLY A 12 7.94 9.80 14.16
N HIS A 13 9.24 9.92 14.23
CA HIS A 13 9.89 11.22 14.11
C HIS A 13 10.47 11.52 12.76
N ASP A 14 10.65 10.52 11.92
CA ASP A 14 11.29 10.72 10.63
C ASP A 14 10.43 10.20 9.50
N ASP A 15 10.61 10.79 8.34
CA ASP A 15 9.97 10.25 7.15
C ASP A 15 10.64 8.94 6.79
N GLY A 16 9.87 7.87 6.73
CA GLY A 16 10.41 6.59 6.32
C GLY A 16 10.62 6.48 4.83
N GLY A 17 10.15 7.45 4.08
CA GLY A 17 10.29 7.44 2.63
C GLY A 17 9.15 6.73 1.94
N ASP A 18 9.27 6.65 0.61
CA ASP A 18 8.27 5.99 -0.21
C ASP A 18 8.87 4.77 -0.86
N VAL A 19 8.08 3.72 -0.99
CA VAL A 19 8.51 2.54 -1.73
C VAL A 19 7.39 2.14 -2.67
N THR A 20 7.78 1.49 -3.76
CA THR A 20 6.80 0.99 -4.72
C THR A 20 6.90 -0.53 -4.73
N VAL A 21 5.76 -1.19 -4.59
CA VAL A 21 5.72 -2.64 -4.55
C VAL A 21 4.77 -3.16 -5.61
N THR A 22 5.08 -4.31 -6.17
CA THR A 22 4.22 -4.96 -7.15
C THR A 22 3.55 -6.15 -6.48
N ILE A 23 2.23 -6.14 -6.49
CA ILE A 23 1.44 -7.17 -5.82
C ILE A 23 0.50 -7.81 -6.82
N ASP A 24 0.40 -9.13 -6.75
CA ASP A 24 -0.53 -9.88 -7.59
C ASP A 24 -1.91 -9.81 -6.95
N VAL A 25 -2.88 -9.27 -7.68
CA VAL A 25 -4.25 -9.13 -7.17
C VAL A 25 -5.19 -10.01 -7.95
N THR A 26 -6.24 -10.46 -7.29
CA THR A 26 -7.29 -11.24 -7.95
C THR A 26 -8.28 -10.30 -8.62
N ASP A 27 -9.15 -10.86 -9.46
CA ASP A 27 -10.19 -10.07 -10.10
C ASP A 27 -11.12 -9.45 -9.06
N GLU A 28 -11.42 -10.18 -8.02
CA GLU A 28 -12.26 -9.66 -6.95
C GLU A 28 -11.60 -8.48 -6.25
N GLU A 29 -10.31 -8.61 -5.96
CA GLU A 29 -9.58 -7.52 -5.32
C GLU A 29 -9.52 -6.30 -6.22
N TYR A 30 -9.36 -6.53 -7.51
CA TYR A 30 -9.32 -5.43 -8.46
C TYR A 30 -10.65 -4.66 -8.46
N GLU A 31 -11.76 -5.38 -8.46
CA GLU A 31 -13.07 -4.75 -8.40
C GLU A 31 -13.27 -3.98 -7.11
N LEU A 32 -12.82 -4.54 -6.00
CA LEU A 32 -12.89 -3.85 -4.72
C LEU A 32 -12.05 -2.58 -4.71
N LEU A 33 -10.88 -2.63 -5.35
CA LEU A 33 -10.04 -1.45 -5.45
C LEU A 33 -10.74 -0.35 -6.25
N LYS A 34 -11.42 -0.73 -7.32
CA LYS A 34 -12.16 0.24 -8.10
C LYS A 34 -13.29 0.87 -7.27
N GLN A 35 -13.98 0.05 -6.51
CA GLN A 35 -15.05 0.56 -5.66
C GLN A 35 -14.50 1.47 -4.57
N CYS A 36 -13.38 1.08 -3.98
CA CYS A 36 -12.70 1.88 -2.97
C CYS A 36 -12.35 3.26 -3.54
N CYS A 37 -11.87 3.29 -4.77
CA CYS A 37 -11.54 4.54 -5.43
C CYS A 37 -12.78 5.40 -5.67
N ARG A 38 -13.87 4.78 -6.07
CA ARG A 38 -15.11 5.52 -6.32
C ARG A 38 -15.65 6.16 -5.05
N GLU A 39 -15.44 5.49 -3.91
CA GLU A 39 -15.96 5.98 -2.65
C GLU A 39 -14.98 6.88 -1.91
N TYR A 40 -13.82 7.12 -2.49
CA TYR A 40 -12.78 7.95 -1.87
C TYR A 40 -12.35 7.40 -0.51
N GLU A 41 -12.33 6.08 -0.40
CA GLU A 41 -11.91 5.42 0.83
C GLU A 41 -10.46 5.01 0.75
N ASP A 42 -9.85 4.77 1.90
CA ASP A 42 -8.48 4.26 1.95
C ASP A 42 -8.51 2.75 1.90
N ILE A 43 -7.46 2.16 1.30
CA ILE A 43 -7.37 0.71 1.19
C ILE A 43 -7.36 0.06 2.56
N ASP A 44 -6.68 0.69 3.53
CA ASP A 44 -6.54 0.12 4.85
C ASP A 44 -7.85 0.10 5.64
N SER A 45 -8.79 0.95 5.30
CA SER A 45 -10.06 1.00 6.01
C SER A 45 -11.22 0.44 5.20
N PHE A 46 -10.99 0.02 3.97
CA PHE A 46 -12.06 -0.49 3.13
C PHE A 46 -12.31 -1.97 3.41
N GLU A 47 -13.55 -2.28 3.73
CA GLU A 47 -13.92 -3.67 4.01
C GLU A 47 -13.71 -4.54 2.79
N GLY A 48 -13.06 -5.67 2.97
CA GLY A 48 -12.77 -6.58 1.87
C GLY A 48 -11.35 -6.49 1.34
N LEU A 49 -10.64 -5.40 1.68
CA LEU A 49 -9.28 -5.21 1.20
C LEU A 49 -8.22 -5.40 2.29
N GLU A 50 -8.62 -5.88 3.46
CA GLU A 50 -7.70 -6.05 4.57
C GLU A 50 -6.54 -6.98 4.23
N ASN A 51 -6.83 -8.12 3.61
CA ASN A 51 -5.78 -9.06 3.26
C ASN A 51 -4.82 -8.48 2.24
N LEU A 52 -5.37 -7.76 1.27
CA LEU A 52 -4.54 -7.12 0.26
C LEU A 52 -3.66 -6.06 0.90
N TYR A 53 -4.23 -5.26 1.78
CA TYR A 53 -3.47 -4.24 2.49
C TYR A 53 -2.30 -4.86 3.26
N LYS A 54 -2.55 -5.97 3.95
CA LYS A 54 -1.50 -6.65 4.71
C LYS A 54 -0.38 -7.14 3.80
N ARG A 55 -0.73 -7.65 2.62
CA ARG A 55 0.28 -8.11 1.67
C ARG A 55 1.11 -6.94 1.14
N ILE A 56 0.45 -5.83 0.87
CA ILE A 56 1.14 -4.64 0.40
C ILE A 56 2.11 -4.12 1.46
N VAL A 57 1.66 -4.06 2.70
CA VAL A 57 2.50 -3.59 3.80
C VAL A 57 3.68 -4.52 4.02
N ALA A 58 3.45 -5.83 3.95
CA ALA A 58 4.53 -6.80 4.11
C ALA A 58 5.59 -6.62 3.02
N ALA A 59 5.16 -6.42 1.78
CA ALA A 59 6.09 -6.20 0.69
C ALA A 59 6.85 -4.88 0.87
N ALA A 60 6.16 -3.86 1.35
CA ALA A 60 6.81 -2.57 1.60
C ALA A 60 7.86 -2.69 2.69
N LYS A 61 7.59 -3.48 3.71
CA LYS A 61 8.57 -3.72 4.76
C LYS A 61 9.81 -4.41 4.21
N ASP A 62 9.61 -5.41 3.36
CA ASP A 62 10.73 -6.11 2.73
C ASP A 62 11.57 -5.18 1.90
N GLU A 63 10.92 -4.32 1.13
CA GLU A 63 11.64 -3.37 0.30
C GLU A 63 12.44 -2.38 1.14
N SER A 64 11.87 -1.90 2.22
CA SER A 64 12.57 -0.95 3.06
C SER A 64 13.69 -1.61 3.85
N GLU A 65 13.57 -2.89 4.14
CA GLU A 65 14.61 -3.63 4.84
C GLU A 65 15.83 -3.90 3.99
N CYS A 66 15.67 -3.84 2.68
CA CYS A 66 16.80 -4.00 1.80
C CYS A 66 17.86 -2.91 1.98
N CYS A 67 17.45 -1.78 2.49
CA CYS A 67 18.36 -0.68 2.77
C CYS A 67 18.61 -0.57 4.24
N GLU A 68 18.73 -1.70 4.93
CA GLU A 68 18.66 -1.70 6.33
C GLU A 68 19.80 -1.06 7.06
N PRO A 69 19.48 -0.40 8.14
CA PRO A 69 20.49 0.23 8.96
C PRO A 69 21.17 -0.82 9.82
N ASP A 70 22.33 -0.46 10.33
CA ASP A 70 23.09 -1.34 11.15
C ASP A 70 22.50 -1.55 12.52
N ASP A 71 21.65 -0.65 12.95
CA ASP A 71 21.07 -0.74 14.29
C ASP A 71 19.59 -1.04 14.24
N GLU A 72 19.27 -2.28 14.29
CA GLU A 72 17.89 -2.67 14.28
C GLU A 72 17.17 -2.41 15.59
N ASP A 73 17.92 -2.16 16.65
CA ASP A 73 17.30 -1.98 17.96
C ASP A 73 16.53 -0.67 18.10
N ASP A 74 16.88 0.30 17.30
CA ASP A 74 16.26 1.62 17.42
C ASP A 74 15.06 1.83 16.52
N ILE A 75 14.75 0.85 15.69
CA ILE A 75 13.66 1.00 14.77
C ILE A 75 12.45 0.23 15.28
N ASP A 76 11.44 0.97 15.66
CA ASP A 76 10.20 0.36 16.13
C ASP A 76 9.19 0.37 15.00
N TYR A 77 9.16 -0.73 14.27
CA TYR A 77 8.25 -0.84 13.14
C TYR A 77 6.79 -0.92 13.54
N ASP A 78 6.54 -1.17 14.82
CA ASP A 78 5.18 -1.21 15.31
C ASP A 78 4.52 0.17 15.31
N ASP A 79 5.33 1.20 15.41
CA ASP A 79 4.82 2.57 15.38
C ASP A 79 4.79 3.17 13.99
N ALA A 80 5.21 2.42 13.00
CA ALA A 80 5.22 2.94 11.63
C ALA A 80 3.82 2.96 11.04
N SER A 81 3.55 3.99 10.27
CA SER A 81 2.30 4.11 9.53
C SER A 81 2.56 3.85 8.06
N TYR A 82 1.68 3.09 7.44
CA TYR A 82 1.81 2.77 6.03
C TYR A 82 0.59 3.28 5.29
N THR A 83 0.80 4.25 4.41
CA THR A 83 -0.27 4.78 3.58
C THR A 83 -0.11 4.23 2.17
N VAL A 84 -1.13 3.53 1.70
CA VAL A 84 -1.10 2.90 0.39
C VAL A 84 -1.93 3.71 -0.57
N ALA A 85 -1.32 4.17 -1.65
CA ALA A 85 -2.02 4.93 -2.68
C ALA A 85 -2.67 3.97 -3.69
N ILE A 86 -3.84 4.35 -4.16
CA ILE A 86 -4.51 3.57 -5.19
C ILE A 86 -3.74 3.71 -6.50
N PRO A 87 -3.47 2.60 -7.20
CA PRO A 87 -2.73 2.67 -8.47
C PRO A 87 -3.43 3.57 -9.48
N GLU A 88 -2.62 4.30 -10.23
CA GLU A 88 -3.13 5.21 -11.23
C GLU A 88 -3.99 4.51 -12.28
N VAL A 89 -3.64 3.28 -12.62
CA VAL A 89 -4.40 2.54 -13.62
C VAL A 89 -5.84 2.34 -13.16
N ILE A 90 -6.05 2.10 -11.87
CA ILE A 90 -7.39 1.93 -11.33
C ILE A 90 -8.13 3.26 -11.35
N TYR A 91 -7.45 4.30 -10.94
CA TYR A 91 -8.03 5.64 -10.95
C TYR A 91 -8.51 6.05 -12.34
N ASN A 92 -7.68 5.76 -13.34
CA ASN A 92 -8.04 6.09 -14.72
C ASN A 92 -9.23 5.28 -15.20
N GLU A 93 -9.30 4.01 -14.86
CA GLU A 93 -10.44 3.19 -15.25
C GLU A 93 -11.74 3.67 -14.61
N VAL A 94 -11.68 4.04 -13.36
CA VAL A 94 -12.86 4.53 -12.66
C VAL A 94 -13.36 5.83 -13.30
N GLN A 95 -12.44 6.69 -13.71
CA GLN A 95 -12.83 7.93 -14.36
C GLN A 95 -13.45 7.70 -15.73
N GLU A 96 -12.98 6.68 -16.44
CA GLU A 96 -13.52 6.37 -17.75
C GLU A 96 -14.93 5.76 -17.69
N GLU A 97 -15.28 5.19 -16.56
CA GLU A 97 -16.60 4.61 -16.39
C GLU A 97 -17.69 5.66 -16.26
N ASP A 98 -17.33 6.86 -16.00
CA ASP A 98 -18.30 7.95 -15.95
C ASP A 98 -18.50 8.55 -17.34
#